data_885652989cd97d9af4f445db3edbbeba
#
_entry.id   885652989cd97d9af4f445db3edbbeba
#
_cell.length_a   1.000
_cell.length_b   1.000
_cell.length_c   1.000
_cell.angle_alpha   90.00
_cell.angle_beta   90.00
_cell.angle_gamma   90.00
#
_symmetry.space_group_name_H-M   'P 1'
#
loop_
_entity.id
_entity.type
_entity.pdbx_description
1 polymer ?
#
loop_
_entity_poly.entity_id
_entity_poly.type
_entity_poly.pdbx_seq_one_letter_code
_entity_poly.pdbx_strand_id
1 'polypeptide(L)'
;MKKENKKDDLNKIKSILNSKINTNSWYTENQIPTLDEVRGKIILAIRFKNEYGLYLNWEEQGDRNILDIPHKKEDMNVFESFFVQDRFNYGVEDKIQAIEYCLENSISNDSTFYLNFASTSGKGKIGFPKKYANKINKHLKKYDWNKKNYGIIIVDFADQELAHKSYLTNKKSQSILIRFDFLLS
;
A
#
# COMPACT_ATOMS: atom_id res chain seq x y z
N MET A 1 -23.52 23.53 -1.61
CA MET A 1 -22.75 23.49 -2.89
C MET A 1 -21.53 22.57 -2.92
N LYS A 2 -20.76 22.35 -1.83
CA LYS A 2 -19.54 21.49 -1.86
C LYS A 2 -19.77 19.98 -1.85
N LYS A 3 -20.94 19.46 -1.45
CA LYS A 3 -21.20 18.00 -1.37
C LYS A 3 -21.63 17.37 -2.71
N GLU A 4 -22.32 18.10 -3.55
CA GLU A 4 -22.78 17.61 -4.85
C GLU A 4 -21.61 17.38 -5.81
N ASN A 5 -20.67 18.33 -5.88
CA ASN A 5 -19.49 18.20 -6.76
C ASN A 5 -18.64 16.94 -6.48
N LYS A 6 -18.48 16.54 -5.21
CA LYS A 6 -17.68 15.34 -4.88
C LYS A 6 -18.32 14.04 -5.36
N LYS A 7 -19.65 13.95 -5.38
CA LYS A 7 -20.35 12.75 -5.84
C LYS A 7 -20.29 12.64 -7.36
N ASP A 8 -20.44 13.74 -8.06
CA ASP A 8 -20.37 13.82 -9.51
C ASP A 8 -18.95 13.53 -10.01
N ASP A 9 -17.94 14.03 -9.35
CA ASP A 9 -16.53 13.74 -9.63
C ASP A 9 -16.21 12.25 -9.44
N LEU A 10 -16.71 11.64 -8.37
CA LEU A 10 -16.52 10.20 -8.13
C LEU A 10 -17.20 9.35 -9.20
N ASN A 11 -18.42 9.69 -9.61
CA ASN A 11 -19.13 8.97 -10.68
C ASN A 11 -18.39 9.09 -12.01
N LYS A 12 -17.84 10.26 -12.31
CA LYS A 12 -17.03 10.48 -13.52
C LYS A 12 -15.75 9.65 -13.48
N ILE A 13 -15.05 9.59 -12.34
CA ILE A 13 -13.87 8.74 -12.15
C ILE A 13 -14.22 7.28 -12.38
N LYS A 14 -15.29 6.79 -11.76
CA LYS A 14 -15.77 5.41 -11.95
C LYS A 14 -16.07 5.11 -13.41
N SER A 15 -16.78 5.98 -14.11
CA SER A 15 -17.11 5.82 -15.52
C SER A 15 -15.86 5.73 -16.39
N ILE A 16 -14.89 6.63 -16.20
CA ILE A 16 -13.61 6.61 -16.92
C ILE A 16 -12.86 5.32 -16.63
N LEU A 17 -12.73 4.96 -15.36
CA LEU A 17 -12.03 3.77 -14.93
C LEU A 17 -12.64 2.51 -15.57
N ASN A 18 -13.95 2.31 -15.40
CA ASN A 18 -14.64 1.15 -15.92
C ASN A 18 -14.58 1.05 -17.46
N SER A 19 -14.53 2.19 -18.17
CA SER A 19 -14.35 2.21 -19.63
C SER A 19 -12.96 1.75 -20.09
N LYS A 20 -11.97 1.71 -19.20
CA LYS A 20 -10.59 1.29 -19.49
C LYS A 20 -10.29 -0.13 -19.03
N ILE A 21 -11.12 -0.70 -18.18
CA ILE A 21 -10.92 -2.07 -17.69
C ILE A 21 -11.17 -3.06 -18.84
N ASN A 22 -10.17 -3.90 -19.05
CA ASN A 22 -10.23 -5.02 -19.97
C ASN A 22 -9.96 -6.30 -19.17
N THR A 23 -10.94 -7.17 -19.06
CA THR A 23 -10.88 -8.39 -18.25
C THR A 23 -9.76 -9.35 -18.65
N ASN A 24 -9.26 -9.27 -19.89
CA ASN A 24 -8.13 -10.07 -20.33
C ASN A 24 -6.80 -9.61 -19.70
N SER A 25 -6.66 -8.30 -19.45
CA SER A 25 -5.44 -7.68 -18.95
C SER A 25 -5.55 -7.21 -17.49
N TRP A 26 -6.74 -7.25 -16.89
CA TRP A 26 -6.99 -6.78 -15.55
C TRP A 26 -7.56 -7.89 -14.68
N TYR A 27 -7.14 -7.91 -13.43
CA TYR A 27 -7.80 -8.69 -12.39
C TYR A 27 -8.90 -7.81 -11.79
N THR A 28 -10.15 -8.25 -11.91
CA THR A 28 -11.34 -7.43 -11.62
C THR A 28 -12.10 -7.86 -10.37
N GLU A 29 -11.71 -8.99 -9.77
CA GLU A 29 -12.37 -9.53 -8.58
C GLU A 29 -12.08 -8.71 -7.33
N ASN A 30 -13.03 -8.71 -6.39
CA ASN A 30 -12.86 -8.10 -5.08
C ASN A 30 -12.35 -9.14 -4.06
N GLN A 31 -11.27 -9.82 -4.43
CA GLN A 31 -10.56 -10.72 -3.52
C GLN A 31 -9.07 -10.70 -3.84
N ILE A 32 -8.23 -11.01 -2.85
CA ILE A 32 -6.79 -11.03 -3.07
C ILE A 32 -6.42 -12.28 -3.86
N PRO A 33 -5.83 -12.08 -5.04
CA PRO A 33 -5.45 -13.18 -5.90
C PRO A 33 -4.15 -13.86 -5.45
N THR A 34 -3.98 -15.09 -5.89
CA THR A 34 -2.66 -15.70 -5.92
C THR A 34 -1.80 -15.08 -7.03
N LEU A 35 -0.48 -15.19 -6.92
CA LEU A 35 0.42 -14.68 -7.96
C LEU A 35 0.16 -15.32 -9.33
N ASP A 36 -0.20 -16.59 -9.35
CA ASP A 36 -0.45 -17.31 -10.59
C ASP A 36 -1.72 -16.81 -11.31
N GLU A 37 -2.75 -16.43 -10.58
CA GLU A 37 -3.99 -15.86 -11.15
C GLU A 37 -3.76 -14.49 -11.81
N VAL A 38 -2.74 -13.76 -11.39
CA VAL A 38 -2.49 -12.39 -11.83
C VAL A 38 -1.23 -12.19 -12.65
N ARG A 39 -0.56 -13.26 -13.05
CA ARG A 39 0.60 -13.15 -13.95
C ARG A 39 0.21 -12.45 -15.23
N GLY A 40 0.90 -11.35 -15.56
CA GLY A 40 0.62 -10.53 -16.74
C GLY A 40 -0.64 -9.68 -16.67
N LYS A 41 -1.30 -9.59 -15.50
CA LYS A 41 -2.48 -8.75 -15.29
C LYS A 41 -2.18 -7.54 -14.41
N ILE A 42 -2.97 -6.50 -14.61
CA ILE A 42 -3.03 -5.33 -13.74
C ILE A 42 -4.04 -5.61 -12.64
N ILE A 43 -3.65 -5.41 -11.38
CA ILE A 43 -4.56 -5.49 -10.24
C ILE A 43 -5.00 -4.09 -9.87
N LEU A 44 -6.31 -3.85 -9.88
CA LEU A 44 -6.89 -2.59 -9.47
C LEU A 44 -7.21 -2.65 -7.97
N ALA A 45 -6.51 -1.87 -7.16
CA ALA A 45 -6.83 -1.68 -5.74
C ALA A 45 -7.37 -0.26 -5.51
N ILE A 46 -8.55 -0.13 -4.90
CA ILE A 46 -9.28 1.12 -4.79
C ILE A 46 -9.84 1.35 -3.39
N ARG A 47 -10.01 2.62 -3.00
CA ARG A 47 -10.56 3.05 -1.70
C ARG A 47 -12.03 3.49 -1.77
N PHE A 48 -12.73 3.26 -2.85
CA PHE A 48 -14.15 3.56 -3.01
C PHE A 48 -14.87 2.35 -3.62
N LYS A 49 -16.14 2.16 -3.27
CA LYS A 49 -16.95 1.07 -3.84
C LYS A 49 -17.10 1.23 -5.34
N ASN A 50 -16.74 0.21 -6.09
CA ASN A 50 -16.83 0.13 -7.55
C ASN A 50 -17.28 -1.27 -7.95
N GLU A 51 -17.68 -1.44 -9.21
CA GLU A 51 -18.07 -2.73 -9.78
C GLU A 51 -16.87 -3.68 -9.88
N TYR A 52 -15.70 -3.14 -10.25
CA TYR A 52 -14.47 -3.88 -10.46
C TYR A 52 -13.38 -3.43 -9.50
N GLY A 53 -12.51 -4.35 -9.16
CA GLY A 53 -11.30 -4.10 -8.41
C GLY A 53 -11.39 -4.48 -6.93
N LEU A 54 -10.22 -4.64 -6.35
CA LEU A 54 -10.03 -4.96 -4.95
C LEU A 54 -10.35 -3.74 -4.09
N TYR A 55 -11.43 -3.80 -3.33
CA TYR A 55 -11.84 -2.71 -2.44
C TYR A 55 -11.08 -2.76 -1.13
N LEU A 56 -10.13 -1.84 -0.96
CA LEU A 56 -9.33 -1.67 0.23
C LEU A 56 -9.70 -0.35 0.92
N ASN A 57 -10.58 -0.40 1.90
CA ASN A 57 -11.00 0.79 2.63
C ASN A 57 -10.30 0.90 3.98
N TRP A 58 -9.63 2.03 4.22
CA TRP A 58 -9.07 2.37 5.54
C TRP A 58 -9.29 3.85 5.84
N GLU A 59 -9.31 4.19 7.13
CA GLU A 59 -9.43 5.57 7.57
C GLU A 59 -8.14 6.36 7.31
N GLU A 60 -8.29 7.64 7.01
CA GLU A 60 -7.16 8.55 6.90
C GLU A 60 -6.39 8.62 8.22
N GLN A 61 -5.11 8.35 8.19
CA GLN A 61 -4.29 8.24 9.39
C GLN A 61 -3.49 9.50 9.68
N GLY A 62 -3.04 10.24 8.65
CA GLY A 62 -2.34 11.52 8.79
C GLY A 62 -1.16 11.45 9.75
N ASP A 63 -1.30 12.07 10.92
CA ASP A 63 -0.34 12.12 12.03
C ASP A 63 -0.81 11.39 13.29
N ARG A 64 -1.83 10.51 13.20
CA ARG A 64 -2.29 9.71 14.33
C ARG A 64 -1.16 8.86 14.91
N ASN A 65 -1.24 8.61 16.21
CA ASN A 65 -0.28 7.75 16.90
C ASN A 65 -0.18 6.38 16.21
N ILE A 66 1.00 5.84 16.13
CA ILE A 66 1.27 4.53 15.53
C ILE A 66 0.49 3.40 16.22
N LEU A 67 0.27 3.50 17.53
CA LEU A 67 -0.47 2.52 18.33
C LEU A 67 -1.99 2.60 18.10
N ASP A 68 -2.50 3.70 17.55
CA ASP A 68 -3.93 3.89 17.25
C ASP A 68 -4.31 3.33 15.86
N ILE A 69 -3.62 2.31 15.40
CA ILE A 69 -3.91 1.68 14.11
C ILE A 69 -5.21 0.88 14.23
N PRO A 70 -6.32 1.34 13.64
CA PRO A 70 -7.52 0.54 13.63
C PRO A 70 -7.35 -0.66 12.70
N HIS A 71 -7.51 -1.84 13.24
CA HIS A 71 -7.81 -3.02 12.46
C HIS A 71 -9.30 -2.97 12.11
N LYS A 72 -9.67 -2.49 10.94
CA LYS A 72 -11.06 -2.58 10.51
C LYS A 72 -11.32 -3.91 9.83
N LYS A 73 -12.11 -4.70 10.54
CA LYS A 73 -12.62 -6.00 10.10
C LYS A 73 -13.85 -5.88 9.19
N GLU A 74 -14.51 -4.73 9.20
CA GLU A 74 -15.94 -4.66 8.85
C GLU A 74 -16.29 -4.50 7.37
N ASP A 75 -15.35 -4.12 6.51
CA ASP A 75 -15.65 -3.83 5.10
C ASP A 75 -14.92 -4.70 4.08
N MET A 76 -14.16 -5.69 4.54
CA MET A 76 -13.38 -6.54 3.64
C MET A 76 -13.96 -7.96 3.61
N ASN A 77 -14.66 -8.28 2.52
CA ASN A 77 -15.16 -9.63 2.26
C ASN A 77 -14.05 -10.68 1.99
N VAL A 78 -12.78 -10.29 2.12
CA VAL A 78 -11.66 -11.08 1.57
C VAL A 78 -10.62 -11.45 2.60
N PHE A 79 -10.40 -10.62 3.63
CA PHE A 79 -9.50 -10.93 4.72
C PHE A 79 -10.21 -10.78 6.05
N GLU A 80 -9.91 -11.68 6.98
CA GLU A 80 -10.39 -11.56 8.35
C GLU A 80 -9.81 -10.32 9.03
N SER A 81 -8.64 -9.83 8.55
CA SER A 81 -8.06 -8.58 9.01
C SER A 81 -7.08 -7.99 7.97
N PHE A 82 -6.99 -6.67 7.91
CA PHE A 82 -5.89 -6.02 7.23
C PHE A 82 -5.30 -4.91 8.09
N PHE A 83 -4.00 -4.72 7.95
CA PHE A 83 -3.25 -3.73 8.69
C PHE A 83 -2.64 -2.73 7.71
N VAL A 84 -2.99 -1.45 7.87
CA VAL A 84 -2.46 -0.38 7.02
C VAL A 84 -1.69 0.62 7.86
N GLN A 85 -0.45 0.88 7.50
CA GLN A 85 0.33 2.03 7.96
C GLN A 85 0.32 3.09 6.86
N ASP A 86 -0.49 4.14 7.02
CA ASP A 86 -0.60 5.29 6.10
C ASP A 86 -0.48 6.63 6.86
N ARG A 87 0.60 6.78 7.66
CA ARG A 87 0.91 8.03 8.40
C ARG A 87 1.69 8.96 7.49
N PHE A 88 0.98 9.60 6.60
CA PHE A 88 1.59 10.45 5.57
C PHE A 88 2.04 11.82 6.10
N ASN A 89 1.57 12.26 7.28
CA ASN A 89 1.91 13.57 7.85
C ASN A 89 2.93 13.48 9.00
N TYR A 90 3.86 12.53 8.93
CA TYR A 90 4.92 12.36 9.90
C TYR A 90 6.22 13.07 9.48
N GLY A 91 7.05 13.45 10.45
CA GLY A 91 8.48 13.71 10.23
C GLY A 91 9.19 12.43 9.75
N VAL A 92 10.41 12.57 9.22
CA VAL A 92 11.13 11.40 8.66
C VAL A 92 11.41 10.36 9.75
N GLU A 93 11.81 10.79 10.93
CA GLU A 93 12.14 9.92 12.06
C GLU A 93 10.90 9.17 12.57
N ASP A 94 9.81 9.89 12.80
CA ASP A 94 8.52 9.27 13.21
C ASP A 94 7.98 8.32 12.11
N LYS A 95 8.20 8.68 10.84
CA LYS A 95 7.82 7.84 9.72
C LYS A 95 8.60 6.54 9.67
N ILE A 96 9.90 6.59 9.93
CA ILE A 96 10.73 5.39 10.03
C ILE A 96 10.23 4.47 11.15
N GLN A 97 9.94 5.01 12.33
CA GLN A 97 9.36 4.22 13.43
C GLN A 97 8.02 3.58 13.05
N ALA A 98 7.15 4.32 12.34
CA ALA A 98 5.88 3.78 11.86
C ALA A 98 6.05 2.64 10.86
N ILE A 99 7.02 2.76 9.95
CA ILE A 99 7.35 1.71 8.99
C ILE A 99 7.86 0.47 9.72
N GLU A 100 8.83 0.63 10.62
CA GLU A 100 9.42 -0.47 11.39
C GLU A 100 8.37 -1.18 12.24
N TYR A 101 7.51 -0.42 12.93
CA TYR A 101 6.41 -1.00 13.70
C TYR A 101 5.52 -1.91 12.82
N CYS A 102 5.17 -1.46 11.61
CA CYS A 102 4.41 -2.29 10.68
C CYS A 102 5.21 -3.52 10.23
N LEU A 103 6.50 -3.38 9.95
CA LEU A 103 7.36 -4.49 9.55
C LEU A 103 7.51 -5.53 10.67
N GLU A 104 7.72 -5.08 11.91
CA GLU A 104 7.90 -5.96 13.08
C GLU A 104 6.64 -6.71 13.44
N ASN A 105 5.48 -6.05 13.34
CA ASN A 105 4.17 -6.63 13.67
C ASN A 105 3.53 -7.39 12.50
N SER A 106 4.15 -7.44 11.32
CA SER A 106 3.65 -8.28 10.24
C SER A 106 3.79 -9.76 10.60
N ILE A 107 2.70 -10.51 10.43
CA ILE A 107 2.62 -11.93 10.74
C ILE A 107 2.56 -12.70 9.41
N SER A 108 3.43 -13.72 9.28
CA SER A 108 3.38 -14.61 8.12
C SER A 108 2.22 -15.60 8.24
N ASN A 109 1.01 -15.12 7.96
CA ASN A 109 -0.18 -15.95 7.86
C ASN A 109 -1.02 -15.52 6.64
N ASP A 110 -1.98 -16.34 6.25
CA ASP A 110 -2.84 -16.10 5.10
C ASP A 110 -4.08 -15.28 5.46
N SER A 111 -4.24 -14.90 6.73
CA SER A 111 -5.45 -14.21 7.23
C SER A 111 -5.26 -12.70 7.40
N THR A 112 -4.03 -12.18 7.35
CA THR A 112 -3.76 -10.75 7.54
C THR A 112 -2.98 -10.16 6.37
N PHE A 113 -3.53 -9.10 5.79
CA PHE A 113 -2.91 -8.35 4.72
C PHE A 113 -2.26 -7.07 5.26
N TYR A 114 -0.99 -6.87 4.96
CA TYR A 114 -0.22 -5.73 5.42
C TYR A 114 0.05 -4.76 4.27
N LEU A 115 -0.22 -3.47 4.51
CA LEU A 115 0.02 -2.40 3.56
C LEU A 115 0.81 -1.29 4.29
N ASN A 116 2.06 -1.08 3.89
CA ASN A 116 3.00 -0.20 4.58
C ASN A 116 3.49 0.90 3.63
N PHE A 117 2.97 2.13 3.80
CA PHE A 117 3.38 3.28 3.02
C PHE A 117 4.63 3.93 3.61
N ALA A 118 5.72 3.91 2.87
CA ALA A 118 6.98 4.53 3.27
C ALA A 118 7.11 6.02 2.90
N SER A 119 6.14 6.59 2.20
CA SER A 119 6.10 8.00 1.84
C SER A 119 5.65 8.91 2.98
N THR A 120 6.12 10.16 3.00
CA THR A 120 5.67 11.17 3.97
C THR A 120 5.69 12.58 3.38
N SER A 121 4.77 13.45 3.86
CA SER A 121 4.73 14.89 3.58
C SER A 121 5.72 15.70 4.43
N GLY A 122 6.44 15.06 5.37
CA GLY A 122 7.42 15.73 6.24
C GLY A 122 6.81 16.60 7.34
N LYS A 123 5.58 16.33 7.79
CA LYS A 123 4.87 17.06 8.85
C LYS A 123 4.64 18.56 8.48
N GLY A 124 4.22 18.79 7.25
CA GLY A 124 3.95 20.15 6.77
C GLY A 124 5.18 21.02 6.53
N LYS A 125 6.39 20.46 6.68
CA LYS A 125 7.61 21.17 6.29
C LYS A 125 7.71 21.20 4.77
N ILE A 126 7.96 22.38 4.22
CA ILE A 126 8.29 22.51 2.80
C ILE A 126 9.57 21.73 2.55
N GLY A 127 9.44 20.61 1.87
CA GLY A 127 10.57 19.73 1.56
C GLY A 127 10.33 19.01 0.25
N PHE A 128 11.39 18.59 -0.37
CA PHE A 128 11.30 17.83 -1.60
C PHE A 128 11.01 16.36 -1.26
N PRO A 129 9.96 15.74 -1.81
CA PRO A 129 9.62 14.33 -1.55
C PRO A 129 10.81 13.40 -1.70
N LYS A 130 11.66 13.61 -2.71
CA LYS A 130 12.89 12.87 -2.94
C LYS A 130 13.87 12.93 -1.75
N LYS A 131 13.96 14.07 -1.05
CA LYS A 131 14.85 14.21 0.11
C LYS A 131 14.38 13.34 1.29
N TYR A 132 13.07 13.27 1.51
CA TYR A 132 12.50 12.42 2.54
C TYR A 132 12.64 10.95 2.17
N ALA A 133 12.28 10.59 0.94
CA ALA A 133 12.43 9.25 0.43
C ALA A 133 13.88 8.75 0.51
N ASN A 134 14.87 9.56 0.13
CA ASN A 134 16.28 9.18 0.24
C ASN A 134 16.71 8.81 1.67
N LYS A 135 16.21 9.52 2.69
CA LYS A 135 16.50 9.19 4.10
C LYS A 135 15.84 7.89 4.53
N ILE A 136 14.56 7.74 4.19
CA ILE A 136 13.78 6.53 4.51
C ILE A 136 14.37 5.32 3.79
N ASN A 137 14.65 5.42 2.48
CA ASN A 137 15.21 4.34 1.70
C ASN A 137 16.60 3.93 2.19
N LYS A 138 17.44 4.90 2.59
CA LYS A 138 18.74 4.62 3.21
C LYS A 138 18.60 3.83 4.51
N HIS A 139 17.58 4.12 5.30
CA HIS A 139 17.27 3.39 6.52
C HIS A 139 16.77 1.97 6.19
N LEU A 140 15.81 1.84 5.30
CA LEU A 140 15.26 0.55 4.86
C LEU A 140 16.33 -0.37 4.25
N LYS A 141 17.32 0.16 3.56
CA LYS A 141 18.46 -0.62 3.06
C LYS A 141 19.32 -1.21 4.17
N LYS A 142 19.33 -0.60 5.35
CA LYS A 142 20.08 -1.06 6.53
C LYS A 142 19.23 -1.91 7.48
N TYR A 143 17.92 -1.93 7.26
CA TYR A 143 16.99 -2.73 8.05
C TYR A 143 17.36 -4.22 7.95
N ASP A 144 17.26 -4.94 9.06
CA ASP A 144 17.53 -6.38 9.13
C ASP A 144 16.31 -7.17 8.61
N TRP A 145 16.30 -7.41 7.31
CA TRP A 145 15.22 -8.10 6.63
C TRP A 145 15.21 -9.59 6.97
N ASN A 146 14.29 -10.00 7.82
CA ASN A 146 14.06 -11.40 8.13
C ASN A 146 13.27 -12.10 7.00
N LYS A 147 13.27 -13.43 7.05
CA LYS A 147 12.49 -14.24 6.10
C LYS A 147 11.07 -14.40 6.60
N LYS A 148 10.22 -13.42 6.35
CA LYS A 148 8.79 -13.46 6.67
C LYS A 148 7.98 -12.69 5.64
N ASN A 149 6.66 -12.83 5.70
CA ASN A 149 5.74 -12.07 4.88
C ASN A 149 5.55 -10.66 5.47
N TYR A 150 6.05 -9.65 4.79
CA TYR A 150 5.89 -8.24 5.19
C TYR A 150 4.66 -7.57 4.55
N GLY A 151 3.94 -8.27 3.67
CA GLY A 151 2.87 -7.68 2.87
C GLY A 151 3.40 -6.79 1.75
N ILE A 152 2.70 -5.70 1.46
CA ILE A 152 3.06 -4.75 0.42
C ILE A 152 3.71 -3.53 1.05
N ILE A 153 4.91 -3.18 0.62
CA ILE A 153 5.63 -1.97 1.04
C ILE A 153 5.67 -1.01 -0.15
N ILE A 154 5.06 0.16 0.02
CA ILE A 154 4.96 1.19 -1.01
C ILE A 154 6.05 2.23 -0.75
N VAL A 155 7.01 2.33 -1.66
CA VAL A 155 8.23 3.13 -1.50
C VAL A 155 8.38 4.14 -2.63
N ASP A 156 8.57 5.41 -2.30
CA ASP A 156 8.90 6.45 -3.27
C ASP A 156 10.39 6.35 -3.66
N PHE A 157 10.68 6.53 -4.95
CA PHE A 157 12.05 6.54 -5.48
C PHE A 157 12.88 5.30 -5.09
N ALA A 158 12.24 4.13 -5.10
CA ALA A 158 12.93 2.86 -4.83
C ALA A 158 14.03 2.62 -5.88
N ASP A 159 15.20 2.18 -5.40
CA ASP A 159 16.26 1.72 -6.27
C ASP A 159 16.38 0.18 -6.30
N GLN A 160 17.25 -0.30 -7.18
CA GLN A 160 17.44 -1.73 -7.38
C GLN A 160 17.93 -2.45 -6.12
N GLU A 161 18.75 -1.81 -5.28
CA GLU A 161 19.27 -2.41 -4.05
C GLU A 161 18.13 -2.69 -3.06
N LEU A 162 17.27 -1.69 -2.81
CA LEU A 162 16.14 -1.84 -1.90
C LEU A 162 15.13 -2.86 -2.43
N ALA A 163 14.83 -2.81 -3.72
CA ALA A 163 13.96 -3.78 -4.36
C ALA A 163 14.50 -5.22 -4.24
N HIS A 164 15.80 -5.39 -4.42
CA HIS A 164 16.44 -6.70 -4.29
C HIS A 164 16.41 -7.24 -2.86
N LYS A 165 16.68 -6.40 -1.85
CA LYS A 165 16.62 -6.79 -0.43
C LYS A 165 15.22 -7.25 -0.04
N SER A 166 14.19 -6.50 -0.40
CA SER A 166 12.80 -6.90 -0.12
C SER A 166 12.38 -8.17 -0.89
N TYR A 167 12.84 -8.34 -2.14
CA TYR A 167 12.60 -9.56 -2.90
C TYR A 167 13.22 -10.80 -2.25
N LEU A 168 14.40 -10.70 -1.65
CA LEU A 168 15.08 -11.82 -1.02
C LEU A 168 14.32 -12.38 0.20
N THR A 169 13.46 -11.59 0.84
CA THR A 169 12.61 -12.08 1.93
C THR A 169 11.62 -13.13 1.46
N ASN A 170 11.20 -13.07 0.20
CA ASN A 170 10.22 -13.98 -0.40
C ASN A 170 10.81 -15.33 -0.85
N LYS A 171 12.13 -15.45 -0.96
CA LYS A 171 12.78 -16.66 -1.51
C LYS A 171 12.56 -17.95 -0.69
N LYS A 172 11.99 -17.86 0.51
CA LYS A 172 11.69 -19.02 1.38
C LYS A 172 10.26 -19.05 1.93
N SER A 173 9.46 -18.02 1.72
CA SER A 173 8.03 -18.04 1.94
C SER A 173 7.33 -17.94 0.59
N GLN A 174 6.27 -18.67 0.36
CA GLN A 174 5.47 -18.60 -0.88
C GLN A 174 4.66 -17.29 -0.97
N SER A 175 5.17 -16.18 -0.43
CA SER A 175 4.47 -14.92 -0.36
C SER A 175 4.87 -13.97 -1.47
N ILE A 176 3.89 -13.24 -1.95
CA ILE A 176 3.86 -12.40 -3.16
C ILE A 176 4.41 -11.02 -2.86
N LEU A 177 5.39 -10.55 -3.64
CA LEU A 177 5.74 -9.14 -3.74
C LEU A 177 5.11 -8.56 -5.01
N ILE A 178 4.15 -7.66 -4.87
CA ILE A 178 3.62 -6.87 -5.98
C ILE A 178 4.36 -5.53 -5.99
N ARG A 179 5.08 -5.25 -7.05
CA ARG A 179 5.73 -3.95 -7.28
C ARG A 179 4.73 -3.01 -7.93
N PHE A 180 4.44 -1.88 -7.28
CA PHE A 180 3.70 -0.79 -7.88
C PHE A 180 4.69 0.29 -8.32
N ASP A 181 4.90 0.42 -9.62
CA ASP A 181 5.55 1.60 -10.19
C ASP A 181 4.46 2.65 -10.46
N PHE A 182 4.38 3.69 -9.64
CA PHE A 182 3.55 4.85 -9.96
C PHE A 182 4.29 5.67 -11.01
N LEU A 183 3.82 5.58 -12.25
CA LEU A 183 4.15 6.56 -13.28
C LEU A 183 3.36 7.84 -12.99
N LEU A 184 3.97 8.76 -12.26
CA LEU A 184 3.56 10.15 -12.26
C LEU A 184 4.42 10.86 -13.31
N SER A 185 3.85 11.03 -14.49
CA SER A 185 4.28 12.03 -15.48
C SER A 185 3.62 13.36 -15.17
#